data_9f333cbae24aea4c89b308783129b1a8
#
_entry.id   9f333cbae24aea4c89b308783129b1a8
#
_cell.length_a   1.000
_cell.length_b   1.000
_cell.length_c   1.000
_cell.angle_alpha   90.00
_cell.angle_beta   90.00
_cell.angle_gamma   90.00
#
_symmetry.space_group_name_H-M   'P 1'
#
loop_
_entity.id
_entity.type
_entity.pdbx_description
1 polymer ?
#
loop_
_entity_poly.entity_id
_entity_poly.type
_entity_poly.pdbx_seq_one_letter_code
_entity_poly.pdbx_strand_id
1 'polypeptide(L)'
;MKLSKIKNIHFVGIGGVGMVGIAEMLLNQGFTISGSDLVKNKTTSRLEKMGAKIFLGHNKKNVSEADVIVYSSAVVKSNPEIKAAEMLNKTIIPRAEMLASLMRGFHSIAVAGSHGKTSTTSLISNICLLYTSPSPRDDR
;
A
#
# COMPACT_ATOMS: atom_id res chain seq x y z
N MET A 1 10.52 8.54 -3.73
CA MET A 1 9.64 7.78 -4.63
C MET A 1 8.67 8.72 -5.31
N LYS A 2 8.54 8.65 -6.61
CA LYS A 2 7.62 9.51 -7.34
C LYS A 2 6.42 8.70 -7.76
N LEU A 3 5.30 8.96 -7.13
CA LEU A 3 4.07 8.19 -7.41
C LEU A 3 3.60 8.32 -8.86
N SER A 4 3.91 9.43 -9.51
CA SER A 4 3.47 9.63 -10.89
C SER A 4 4.09 8.65 -11.88
N LYS A 5 5.20 8.02 -11.53
CA LYS A 5 5.85 7.05 -12.42
C LYS A 5 5.55 5.61 -12.06
N ILE A 6 4.75 5.39 -11.04
CA ILE A 6 4.43 4.06 -10.56
C ILE A 6 3.06 3.66 -11.07
N LYS A 7 2.93 2.44 -11.57
CA LYS A 7 1.66 1.90 -12.00
C LYS A 7 1.28 0.64 -11.25
N ASN A 8 2.26 -0.25 -11.04
CA ASN A 8 1.99 -1.55 -10.45
C ASN A 8 2.61 -1.63 -9.07
N ILE A 9 1.79 -1.86 -8.07
CA ILE A 9 2.25 -1.97 -6.68
C ILE A 9 1.86 -3.33 -6.14
N HIS A 10 2.84 -4.05 -5.61
CA HIS A 10 2.61 -5.37 -5.04
C HIS A 10 2.77 -5.34 -3.53
N PHE A 11 1.81 -5.91 -2.82
CA PHE A 11 1.81 -5.93 -1.36
C PHE A 11 2.16 -7.32 -0.86
N VAL A 12 3.25 -7.45 -0.13
CA VAL A 12 3.62 -8.72 0.50
C VAL A 12 2.96 -8.74 1.87
N GLY A 13 2.08 -9.71 2.09
CA GLY A 13 1.27 -9.77 3.29
C GLY A 13 0.07 -8.83 3.19
N ILE A 14 -0.61 -8.83 2.06
CA ILE A 14 -1.66 -7.85 1.77
C ILE A 14 -2.84 -7.93 2.73
N GLY A 15 -3.09 -9.06 3.36
CA GLY A 15 -4.16 -9.18 4.36
C GLY A 15 -3.77 -8.69 5.74
N GLY A 16 -2.56 -8.16 5.91
CA GLY A 16 -2.10 -7.71 7.21
C GLY A 16 -2.78 -6.44 7.68
N VAL A 17 -2.63 -6.16 8.97
CA VAL A 17 -3.23 -4.99 9.58
C VAL A 17 -2.69 -3.73 8.91
N GLY A 18 -3.60 -2.88 8.49
CA GLY A 18 -3.21 -1.62 7.86
C GLY A 18 -2.85 -1.72 6.38
N MET A 19 -2.73 -2.93 5.84
CA MET A 19 -2.37 -3.09 4.43
C MET A 19 -3.57 -2.87 3.52
N VAL A 20 -4.71 -3.39 3.92
CA VAL A 20 -5.92 -3.36 3.09
C VAL A 20 -6.36 -1.94 2.77
N GLY A 21 -6.37 -1.08 3.77
CA GLY A 21 -6.79 0.31 3.57
C GLY A 21 -5.91 1.03 2.57
N ILE A 22 -4.59 0.81 2.65
CA ILE A 22 -3.66 1.43 1.71
C ILE A 22 -3.89 0.88 0.31
N ALA A 23 -4.10 -0.43 0.19
CA ALA A 23 -4.36 -1.05 -1.10
C ALA A 23 -5.66 -0.52 -1.72
N GLU A 24 -6.72 -0.38 -0.91
CA GLU A 24 -7.98 0.18 -1.41
C GLU A 24 -7.82 1.60 -1.89
N MET A 25 -7.10 2.40 -1.14
CA MET A 25 -6.87 3.79 -1.52
C MET A 25 -6.14 3.88 -2.85
N LEU A 26 -5.11 3.06 -3.03
CA LEU A 26 -4.35 3.07 -4.27
C LEU A 26 -5.18 2.56 -5.44
N LEU A 27 -6.02 1.55 -5.21
CA LEU A 27 -6.94 1.10 -6.25
C LEU A 27 -7.87 2.22 -6.69
N ASN A 28 -8.38 2.99 -5.74
CA ASN A 28 -9.28 4.10 -6.06
C ASN A 28 -8.58 5.21 -6.83
N GLN A 29 -7.27 5.30 -6.70
CA GLN A 29 -6.49 6.29 -7.43
C GLN A 29 -6.02 5.80 -8.80
N GLY A 30 -6.36 4.59 -9.17
CA GLY A 30 -6.05 4.08 -10.50
C GLY A 30 -4.80 3.21 -10.60
N PHE A 31 -4.15 2.90 -9.49
CA PHE A 31 -2.99 2.03 -9.53
C PHE A 31 -3.42 0.58 -9.73
N THR A 32 -2.55 -0.19 -10.37
CA THR A 32 -2.76 -1.63 -10.50
C THR A 32 -2.16 -2.28 -9.27
N ILE A 33 -3.00 -2.97 -8.50
CA ILE A 33 -2.59 -3.54 -7.23
C ILE A 33 -2.59 -5.05 -7.29
N SER A 34 -1.52 -5.64 -6.75
CA SER A 34 -1.48 -7.07 -6.52
C SER A 34 -0.97 -7.30 -5.11
N GLY A 35 -1.13 -8.50 -4.63
CA GLY A 35 -0.65 -8.81 -3.30
C GLY A 35 -0.63 -10.30 -3.05
N SER A 36 0.12 -10.70 -2.03
CA SER A 36 0.20 -12.10 -1.64
C SER A 36 -0.02 -12.22 -0.14
N ASP A 37 -0.53 -13.36 0.27
CA ASP A 37 -0.68 -13.68 1.69
C ASP A 37 -0.74 -15.19 1.82
N LEU A 38 -0.56 -15.67 3.03
CA LEU A 38 -0.60 -17.11 3.29
C LEU A 38 -2.02 -17.66 3.29
N VAL A 39 -3.00 -16.83 3.60
CA VAL A 39 -4.40 -17.22 3.58
C VAL A 39 -5.24 -16.14 2.93
N LYS A 40 -6.37 -16.56 2.36
CA LYS A 40 -7.34 -15.61 1.83
C LYS A 40 -8.47 -15.46 2.85
N ASN A 41 -8.98 -14.26 3.01
CA ASN A 41 -10.06 -13.98 3.93
C ASN A 41 -11.03 -12.98 3.30
N LYS A 42 -12.00 -12.51 4.08
CA LYS A 42 -13.00 -11.57 3.57
C LYS A 42 -12.36 -10.30 3.04
N THR A 43 -11.30 -9.87 3.69
CA THR A 43 -10.60 -8.65 3.33
C THR A 43 -9.91 -8.77 1.97
N THR A 44 -9.19 -9.87 1.76
CA THR A 44 -8.53 -10.08 0.47
C THR A 44 -9.55 -10.31 -0.63
N SER A 45 -10.67 -10.98 -0.31
CA SER A 45 -11.74 -11.17 -1.29
C SER A 45 -12.35 -9.84 -1.72
N ARG A 46 -12.49 -8.92 -0.78
CA ARG A 46 -13.00 -7.59 -1.08
C ARG A 46 -12.06 -6.86 -2.03
N LEU A 47 -10.75 -6.96 -1.78
CA LEU A 47 -9.77 -6.34 -2.67
C LEU A 47 -9.82 -6.94 -4.07
N GLU A 48 -10.03 -8.25 -4.18
CA GLU A 48 -10.16 -8.88 -5.48
C GLU A 48 -11.38 -8.34 -6.23
N LYS A 49 -12.47 -8.12 -5.53
CA LYS A 49 -13.67 -7.56 -6.15
C LYS A 49 -13.44 -6.13 -6.62
N MET A 50 -12.54 -5.41 -5.99
CA MET A 50 -12.19 -4.05 -6.38
C MET A 50 -11.20 -4.02 -7.54
N GLY A 51 -10.67 -5.16 -7.93
CA GLY A 51 -9.74 -5.23 -9.06
C GLY A 51 -8.31 -5.63 -8.71
N ALA A 52 -8.02 -5.90 -7.45
CA ALA A 52 -6.69 -6.33 -7.07
C ALA A 52 -6.47 -7.80 -7.40
N LYS A 53 -5.23 -8.15 -7.70
CA LYS A 53 -4.88 -9.53 -7.98
C LYS A 53 -4.23 -10.12 -6.74
N ILE A 54 -4.87 -11.11 -6.14
CA ILE A 54 -4.42 -11.70 -4.88
C ILE A 54 -3.85 -13.10 -5.14
N PHE A 55 -2.62 -13.32 -4.67
CA PHE A 55 -1.96 -14.61 -4.78
C PHE A 55 -1.99 -15.29 -3.43
N LEU A 56 -2.32 -16.57 -3.42
CA LEU A 56 -2.25 -17.36 -2.20
C LEU A 56 -0.84 -17.94 -2.14
N GLY A 57 -0.13 -17.62 -1.06
CA GLY A 57 1.25 -18.01 -0.91
C GLY A 57 2.21 -17.02 -1.54
N HIS A 58 3.45 -17.01 -1.07
CA HIS A 58 4.47 -16.11 -1.58
C HIS A 58 5.30 -16.83 -2.65
N ASN A 59 5.56 -16.15 -3.74
CA ASN A 59 6.31 -16.71 -4.85
C ASN A 59 7.07 -15.61 -5.56
N LYS A 60 8.32 -15.89 -5.93
CA LYS A 60 9.16 -14.91 -6.59
C LYS A 60 8.55 -14.33 -7.86
N LYS A 61 7.70 -15.10 -8.53
CA LYS A 61 7.07 -14.63 -9.77
C LYS A 61 6.05 -13.51 -9.51
N ASN A 62 5.56 -13.41 -8.29
CA ASN A 62 4.51 -12.43 -7.99
C ASN A 62 5.00 -10.99 -8.05
N VAL A 63 6.30 -10.76 -7.99
CA VAL A 63 6.86 -9.40 -7.98
C VAL A 63 7.40 -8.96 -9.34
N SER A 64 7.36 -9.82 -10.34
CA SER A 64 8.05 -9.54 -11.60
C SER A 64 7.56 -8.27 -12.31
N GLU A 65 6.28 -7.97 -12.23
CA GLU A 65 5.73 -6.80 -12.92
C GLU A 65 5.52 -5.59 -12.01
N ALA A 66 5.86 -5.72 -10.75
CA ALA A 66 5.63 -4.63 -9.81
C ALA A 66 6.68 -3.53 -9.95
N ASP A 67 6.26 -2.29 -9.79
CA ASP A 67 7.19 -1.16 -9.75
C ASP A 67 7.65 -0.92 -8.33
N VAL A 68 6.78 -1.17 -7.36
CA VAL A 68 7.07 -0.98 -5.95
C VAL A 68 6.54 -2.17 -5.17
N ILE A 69 7.30 -2.61 -4.20
CA ILE A 69 6.91 -3.69 -3.30
C ILE A 69 6.69 -3.07 -1.92
N VAL A 70 5.49 -3.27 -1.39
CA VAL A 70 5.15 -2.80 -0.04
C VAL A 70 5.01 -4.02 0.85
N TYR A 71 5.65 -4.03 1.98
CA TYR A 71 5.58 -5.20 2.87
C TYR A 71 5.05 -4.82 4.25
N SER A 72 4.39 -5.79 4.90
CA SER A 72 3.88 -5.60 6.24
C SER A 72 4.98 -5.91 7.25
N SER A 73 4.80 -5.44 8.49
CA SER A 73 5.79 -5.67 9.54
C SER A 73 5.97 -7.16 9.89
N ALA A 74 5.03 -8.00 9.52
CA ALA A 74 5.12 -9.43 9.79
C ALA A 74 5.97 -10.17 8.77
N VAL A 75 6.35 -9.53 7.68
CA VAL A 75 7.12 -10.18 6.62
C VAL A 75 8.60 -10.19 6.98
N VAL A 76 9.26 -11.34 6.81
CA VAL A 76 10.68 -11.47 7.12
C VAL A 76 11.51 -11.26 5.87
N LYS A 77 12.78 -10.88 6.06
CA LYS A 77 13.68 -10.61 4.94
C LYS A 77 13.93 -11.83 4.06
N SER A 78 13.75 -13.02 4.59
CA SER A 78 13.95 -14.24 3.83
C SER A 78 12.75 -14.59 2.94
N ASN A 79 11.68 -13.79 2.99
CA ASN A 79 10.52 -14.03 2.15
C ASN A 79 10.94 -14.06 0.68
N PRO A 80 10.50 -15.07 -0.09
CA PRO A 80 10.94 -15.19 -1.49
C PRO A 80 10.58 -13.99 -2.36
N GLU A 81 9.48 -13.31 -2.05
CA GLU A 81 9.11 -12.13 -2.82
C GLU A 81 10.02 -10.96 -2.51
N ILE A 82 10.41 -10.79 -1.25
CA ILE A 82 11.34 -9.75 -0.87
C ILE A 82 12.71 -10.00 -1.52
N LYS A 83 13.19 -11.24 -1.46
CA LYS A 83 14.47 -11.57 -2.08
C LYS A 83 14.46 -11.36 -3.59
N ALA A 84 13.38 -11.77 -4.25
CA ALA A 84 13.27 -11.58 -5.69
C ALA A 84 13.25 -10.09 -6.04
N ALA A 85 12.55 -9.29 -5.26
CA ALA A 85 12.49 -7.85 -5.50
C ALA A 85 13.87 -7.21 -5.34
N GLU A 86 14.63 -7.65 -4.33
CA GLU A 86 16.00 -7.17 -4.15
C GLU A 86 16.88 -7.51 -5.34
N MET A 87 16.79 -8.74 -5.83
CA MET A 87 17.57 -9.17 -6.98
C MET A 87 17.21 -8.41 -8.25
N LEU A 88 15.97 -7.98 -8.37
CA LEU A 88 15.50 -7.23 -9.54
C LEU A 88 15.65 -5.71 -9.34
N ASN A 89 16.27 -5.29 -8.24
CA ASN A 89 16.47 -3.88 -7.91
C ASN A 89 15.18 -3.09 -7.88
N LYS A 90 14.11 -3.69 -7.39
CA LYS A 90 12.84 -2.99 -7.27
C LYS A 90 12.81 -2.16 -5.99
N THR A 91 11.99 -1.13 -5.98
CA THR A 91 11.79 -0.32 -4.78
C THR A 91 10.99 -1.12 -3.77
N ILE A 92 11.53 -1.29 -2.57
CA ILE A 92 10.90 -2.07 -1.50
C ILE A 92 10.73 -1.15 -0.31
N ILE A 93 9.51 -0.93 0.12
CA ILE A 93 9.24 -0.02 1.22
C ILE A 93 8.28 -0.63 2.23
N PRO A 94 8.39 -0.28 3.50
CA PRO A 94 7.44 -0.76 4.49
C PRO A 94 6.10 -0.02 4.36
N ARG A 95 5.07 -0.62 4.92
CA ARG A 95 3.71 -0.06 4.88
C ARG A 95 3.69 1.40 5.34
N ALA A 96 4.36 1.70 6.43
CA ALA A 96 4.32 3.05 6.98
C ALA A 96 4.89 4.09 6.02
N GLU A 97 5.93 3.71 5.28
CA GLU A 97 6.53 4.62 4.30
C GLU A 97 5.60 4.86 3.11
N MET A 98 4.88 3.84 2.69
CA MET A 98 3.89 4.00 1.61
C MET A 98 2.78 4.95 2.07
N LEU A 99 2.30 4.77 3.30
CA LEU A 99 1.27 5.65 3.83
C LEU A 99 1.76 7.10 3.89
N ALA A 100 2.99 7.30 4.35
CA ALA A 100 3.57 8.64 4.40
C ALA A 100 3.67 9.27 3.00
N SER A 101 4.02 8.46 2.00
CA SER A 101 4.10 8.94 0.62
C SER A 101 2.73 9.37 0.10
N LEU A 102 1.68 8.61 0.45
CA LEU A 102 0.33 8.97 0.07
C LEU A 102 -0.09 10.28 0.72
N MET A 103 0.22 10.44 1.99
CA MET A 103 -0.14 11.66 2.71
C MET A 103 0.59 12.88 2.14
N ARG A 104 1.87 12.71 1.79
CA ARG A 104 2.62 13.78 1.14
C ARG A 104 2.03 14.15 -0.22
N GLY A 105 1.57 13.16 -0.97
CA GLY A 105 0.92 13.39 -2.25
C GLY A 105 -0.33 14.21 -2.11
N PHE A 106 -1.18 13.88 -1.15
CA PHE A 106 -2.39 14.64 -0.90
C PHE A 106 -2.05 16.07 -0.47
N HIS A 107 -1.05 16.22 0.38
CA HIS A 107 -0.65 17.54 0.83
C HIS A 107 -0.14 18.39 -0.34
N SER A 108 0.65 17.80 -1.21
CA SER A 108 1.17 18.51 -2.39
C SER A 108 0.04 18.96 -3.31
N ILE A 109 -0.98 18.13 -3.47
CA ILE A 109 -2.13 18.48 -4.30
C ILE A 109 -2.87 19.67 -3.68
N ALA A 110 -2.99 19.67 -2.35
CA ALA A 110 -3.66 20.77 -1.67
C ALA A 110 -2.91 22.08 -1.88
N VAL A 111 -1.61 22.05 -1.77
CA VAL A 111 -0.80 23.25 -1.96
C VAL A 111 -0.94 23.76 -3.39
N ALA A 112 -0.89 22.87 -4.36
CA ALA A 112 -1.02 23.25 -5.76
C ALA A 112 -2.41 23.78 -6.06
N GLY A 113 -3.43 23.19 -5.45
CA GLY A 113 -4.81 23.56 -5.70
C GLY A 113 -5.23 24.83 -5.02
N SER A 114 -4.53 25.23 -4.01
CA SER A 114 -4.76 26.43 -3.24
C SER A 114 -6.12 26.56 -2.59
N HIS A 115 -7.17 26.11 -3.17
CA HIS A 115 -8.45 26.24 -2.53
C HIS A 115 -8.85 24.98 -1.84
N GLY A 116 -8.13 23.94 -1.98
CA GLY A 116 -8.49 22.67 -1.40
C GLY A 116 -7.92 22.43 -0.02
N LYS A 117 -7.32 23.43 0.59
CA LYS A 117 -6.62 23.18 1.84
C LYS A 117 -7.45 22.54 2.91
N THR A 118 -8.63 23.05 3.17
CA THR A 118 -9.47 22.52 4.23
C THR A 118 -9.94 21.09 3.88
N SER A 119 -10.36 20.90 2.66
CA SER A 119 -10.79 19.56 2.23
C SER A 119 -9.66 18.57 2.28
N THR A 120 -8.48 18.98 1.88
CA THR A 120 -7.33 18.08 1.87
C THR A 120 -6.93 17.73 3.30
N THR A 121 -7.01 18.69 4.21
CA THR A 121 -6.71 18.42 5.61
C THR A 121 -7.69 17.41 6.18
N SER A 122 -8.97 17.53 5.85
CA SER A 122 -9.96 16.56 6.28
C SER A 122 -9.67 15.19 5.71
N LEU A 123 -9.26 15.12 4.46
CA LEU A 123 -8.95 13.86 3.84
C LEU A 123 -7.76 13.19 4.52
N ILE A 124 -6.73 13.94 4.84
CA ILE A 124 -5.59 13.41 5.55
C ILE A 124 -6.01 12.93 6.94
N SER A 125 -6.85 13.68 7.62
CA SER A 125 -7.34 13.28 8.92
C SER A 125 -8.14 11.98 8.85
N ASN A 126 -8.94 11.81 7.83
CA ASN A 126 -9.70 10.58 7.64
C ASN A 126 -8.77 9.39 7.41
N ILE A 127 -7.70 9.60 6.66
CA ILE A 127 -6.73 8.54 6.44
C ILE A 127 -6.09 8.14 7.75
N CYS A 128 -5.71 9.12 8.57
CA CYS A 128 -5.13 8.83 9.86
C CYS A 128 -6.08 8.06 10.76
N LEU A 129 -7.34 8.42 10.76
CA LEU A 129 -8.34 7.70 11.55
C LEU A 129 -8.48 6.26 11.09
N LEU A 130 -8.41 6.02 9.78
CA LEU A 130 -8.52 4.67 9.27
C LEU A 130 -7.35 3.79 9.68
N TYR A 131 -6.16 4.36 9.80
CA TYR A 131 -4.98 3.54 10.02
C TYR A 131 -4.42 3.61 11.42
N THR A 132 -4.68 4.67 12.15
CA THR A 132 -4.12 4.78 13.47
C THR A 132 -5.16 4.59 14.54
N SER A 133 -6.41 4.74 14.25
CA SER A 133 -7.40 4.41 15.18
C SER A 133 -7.40 2.95 15.31
N PRO A 134 -7.74 2.42 16.26
CA PRO A 134 -8.21 2.91 17.50
C PRO A 134 -7.15 3.16 18.43
N SER A 135 -6.05 2.89 18.08
CA SER A 135 -5.07 3.11 18.98
C SER A 135 -4.63 4.37 18.75
N PRO A 136 -5.28 5.12 18.68
CA PRO A 136 -5.07 6.27 18.39
C PRO A 136 -3.99 6.80 18.70
N ARG A 137 -3.33 6.73 18.85
CA ARG A 137 -2.45 7.36 19.16
C ARG A 137 -1.32 6.95 19.31
N ASP A 138 -1.11 6.14 19.61
CA ASP A 138 -0.06 5.65 20.02
C ASP A 138 0.94 5.58 19.03
N ASP A 139 0.77 5.28 18.02
CA ASP A 139 1.77 5.19 17.14
C ASP A 139 1.90 6.43 16.48
N ARG A 140 1.44 7.37 16.99
CA ARG A 140 1.62 8.57 16.51
C ARG A 140 2.70 9.18 16.98
#